data_782f3f9e487db39ffcd65ee3325622b5
#
_entry.id   782f3f9e487db39ffcd65ee3325622b5
#
_cell.length_a   1.000
_cell.length_b   1.000
_cell.length_c   1.000
_cell.angle_alpha   90.00
_cell.angle_beta   90.00
_cell.angle_gamma   90.00
#
_symmetry.space_group_name_H-M   'P 1'
#
loop_
_entity.id
_entity.type
_entity.pdbx_description
1 polymer ?
#
loop_
_entity_poly.entity_id
_entity_poly.type
_entity_poly.pdbx_seq_one_letter_code
_entity_poly.pdbx_strand_id
1 'polypeptide(L)'
;MKRNLLFLLLIVLCTTLVQAENYPYRSDVLWVTVPNHADWLYKTGEKATVEVQFYKYGIPQDGVTVNYELGGDMMPADAKGSVVLKDGKAVISMGTMKQPGFRDCRMTAVVGDKTYKHHVKVGFSPEKIRPYTQMPADFKEFWDNNKAEAAKFPLQYTKKRVEEYCTDKVDCYLVKLRLNTQGQAIYGYLFYPKNAEKGSCPVVLCPPGAGIKTIKEPLRHKYYAEQGCIRFEIEIHGLNPEMTAEEFKEISTAFNGRENGYLNNSLENRDNYYMKRVYLACVRSIDLLTSLPEWDGKNVIVQGGSQGGALSLITTGLDSRVTACVANHPALTDMAGYMAGRAGGYPHFFRVAGMDTPNKLKTMAYYDVVNFAHQIKVPTYITWGYNDDVCPPTTSYAVYNVLDCPKESLILSLIHIS
;
A
#
# COMPACT_ATOMS: atom_id res chain seq x y z
N MET A 1 3.87 -54.43 25.99
CA MET A 1 4.96 -53.79 25.18
C MET A 1 4.44 -53.07 23.94
N LYS A 2 3.60 -53.63 23.07
CA LYS A 2 3.16 -52.97 21.81
C LYS A 2 2.31 -51.70 22.03
N ARG A 3 1.53 -51.57 23.10
CA ARG A 3 0.66 -50.43 23.39
C ARG A 3 1.46 -49.17 23.83
N ASN A 4 2.56 -49.37 24.54
CA ASN A 4 3.42 -48.27 25.01
C ASN A 4 4.32 -47.78 23.89
N LEU A 5 4.68 -48.63 22.91
CA LEU A 5 5.44 -48.22 21.73
C LEU A 5 4.61 -47.33 20.80
N LEU A 6 3.30 -47.63 20.66
CA LEU A 6 2.39 -46.80 19.87
C LEU A 6 2.18 -45.42 20.48
N PHE A 7 2.14 -45.29 21.82
CA PHE A 7 2.05 -44.01 22.52
C PHE A 7 3.35 -43.19 22.39
N LEU A 8 4.50 -43.84 22.43
CA LEU A 8 5.79 -43.16 22.19
C LEU A 8 5.92 -42.70 20.75
N LEU A 9 5.43 -43.50 19.79
CA LEU A 9 5.42 -43.06 18.35
C LEU A 9 4.47 -41.89 18.10
N LEU A 10 3.30 -41.87 18.76
CA LEU A 10 2.38 -40.73 18.67
C LEU A 10 2.96 -39.45 19.29
N ILE A 11 3.68 -39.57 20.41
CA ILE A 11 4.35 -38.40 21.03
C ILE A 11 5.46 -37.91 20.15
N VAL A 12 6.25 -38.78 19.51
CA VAL A 12 7.31 -38.40 18.58
C VAL A 12 6.73 -37.79 17.29
N LEU A 13 5.60 -38.31 16.76
CA LEU A 13 4.92 -37.69 15.61
C LEU A 13 4.29 -36.33 15.98
N CYS A 14 3.73 -36.16 17.18
CA CYS A 14 3.23 -34.86 17.62
C CYS A 14 4.34 -33.82 17.83
N THR A 15 5.54 -34.24 18.24
CA THR A 15 6.67 -33.31 18.40
C THR A 15 7.32 -32.88 17.08
N THR A 16 7.12 -33.66 16.00
CA THR A 16 7.63 -33.29 14.67
C THR A 16 6.64 -32.43 13.86
N LEU A 17 5.38 -32.27 14.32
CA LEU A 17 4.38 -31.43 13.67
C LEU A 17 4.19 -30.05 14.32
N VAL A 18 4.82 -29.82 15.47
CA VAL A 18 5.00 -28.49 16.00
C VAL A 18 6.41 -28.02 15.61
N GLN A 19 6.62 -27.77 14.32
CA GLN A 19 7.50 -26.67 13.99
C GLN A 19 6.77 -25.43 14.49
N ALA A 20 7.05 -25.05 15.75
CA ALA A 20 6.88 -23.69 16.15
C ALA A 20 7.62 -22.88 15.10
N GLU A 21 6.89 -22.16 14.25
CA GLU A 21 7.50 -21.10 13.49
C GLU A 21 8.30 -20.32 14.50
N ASN A 22 9.63 -20.28 14.31
CA ASN A 22 10.55 -19.64 15.25
C ASN A 22 10.18 -18.16 15.32
N TYR A 23 9.30 -17.84 16.21
CA TYR A 23 8.98 -16.46 16.51
C TYR A 23 9.59 -16.11 17.89
N PRO A 24 10.28 -14.97 17.96
CA PRO A 24 10.54 -14.04 16.86
C PRO A 24 11.62 -14.56 15.92
N TYR A 25 11.45 -14.34 14.61
CA TYR A 25 12.48 -14.59 13.61
C TYR A 25 13.74 -13.83 14.00
N ARG A 26 14.80 -14.53 14.35
CA ARG A 26 16.11 -13.93 14.62
C ARG A 26 16.94 -13.99 13.34
N SER A 27 17.10 -12.84 12.71
CA SER A 27 18.17 -12.72 11.72
C SER A 27 19.51 -13.00 12.39
N ASP A 28 20.34 -13.84 11.78
CA ASP A 28 21.70 -14.06 12.23
C ASP A 28 22.60 -12.82 12.01
N VAL A 29 22.12 -11.85 11.25
CA VAL A 29 22.82 -10.59 10.98
C VAL A 29 21.93 -9.36 11.27
N LEU A 30 22.62 -8.29 11.62
CA LEU A 30 22.03 -6.95 11.74
C LEU A 30 22.89 -5.97 10.93
N TRP A 31 22.24 -5.27 9.99
CA TRP A 31 22.79 -4.09 9.36
C TRP A 31 22.35 -2.85 10.11
N VAL A 32 23.26 -1.92 10.35
CA VAL A 32 22.96 -0.60 10.86
C VAL A 32 23.51 0.41 9.86
N THR A 33 22.66 1.31 9.41
CA THR A 33 23.01 2.38 8.46
C THR A 33 22.67 3.73 9.07
N VAL A 34 23.67 4.59 9.18
CA VAL A 34 23.55 5.89 9.83
C VAL A 34 23.98 6.98 8.84
N PRO A 35 23.03 7.63 8.16
CA PRO A 35 23.35 8.84 7.40
C PRO A 35 23.92 9.94 8.28
N ASN A 36 24.81 10.79 7.72
CA ASN A 36 25.41 11.88 8.48
C ASN A 36 24.42 13.03 8.82
N HIS A 37 23.20 12.99 8.29
CA HIS A 37 22.07 13.81 8.73
C HIS A 37 21.02 12.94 9.42
N ALA A 38 20.57 13.37 10.59
CA ALA A 38 19.65 12.58 11.44
C ALA A 38 18.26 12.39 10.81
N ASP A 39 17.82 13.30 9.95
CA ASP A 39 16.57 13.24 9.22
C ASP A 39 16.69 12.54 7.84
N TRP A 40 17.91 12.13 7.47
CA TRP A 40 18.26 11.50 6.19
C TRP A 40 18.03 12.40 4.97
N LEU A 41 17.95 13.72 5.18
CA LEU A 41 17.64 14.69 4.14
C LEU A 41 18.80 15.65 3.90
N TYR A 42 19.00 16.01 2.64
CA TYR A 42 20.07 16.85 2.15
C TYR A 42 19.51 17.87 1.14
N LYS A 43 20.21 18.96 0.93
CA LYS A 43 19.91 19.86 -0.18
C LYS A 43 20.50 19.29 -1.48
N THR A 44 19.87 19.57 -2.61
CA THR A 44 20.49 19.27 -3.93
C THR A 44 21.87 19.93 -4.01
N GLY A 45 22.88 19.17 -4.48
CA GLY A 45 24.28 19.59 -4.51
C GLY A 45 25.07 19.30 -3.25
N GLU A 46 24.44 19.03 -2.11
CA GLU A 46 25.10 18.65 -0.87
C GLU A 46 25.67 17.22 -0.97
N LYS A 47 26.74 16.92 -0.22
CA LYS A 47 27.32 15.59 -0.16
C LYS A 47 26.74 14.80 1.01
N ALA A 48 26.20 13.62 0.74
CA ALA A 48 25.73 12.68 1.74
C ALA A 48 26.75 11.57 1.98
N THR A 49 26.83 11.11 3.22
CA THR A 49 27.58 9.90 3.61
C THR A 49 26.72 9.03 4.51
N VAL A 50 27.01 7.73 4.50
CA VAL A 50 26.35 6.76 5.36
C VAL A 50 27.41 5.92 6.05
N GLU A 51 27.41 5.87 7.38
CA GLU A 51 28.14 4.87 8.12
C GLU A 51 27.35 3.55 8.04
N VAL A 52 27.99 2.49 7.60
CA VAL A 52 27.46 1.13 7.58
C VAL A 52 28.14 0.32 8.68
N GLN A 53 27.33 -0.42 9.42
CA GLN A 53 27.80 -1.37 10.43
C GLN A 53 27.17 -2.72 10.13
N PHE A 54 27.92 -3.80 10.36
CA PHE A 54 27.45 -5.16 10.13
C PHE A 54 27.79 -6.04 11.34
N TYR A 55 26.76 -6.64 11.90
CA TYR A 55 26.86 -7.54 13.04
C TYR A 55 26.41 -8.94 12.67
N LYS A 56 27.10 -9.96 13.16
CA LYS A 56 26.65 -11.35 13.11
C LYS A 56 26.53 -11.89 14.52
N TYR A 57 25.34 -12.40 14.88
CA TYR A 57 25.00 -12.80 16.25
C TYR A 57 25.31 -11.73 17.32
N GLY A 58 25.14 -10.46 16.98
CA GLY A 58 25.41 -9.33 17.85
C GLY A 58 26.89 -8.92 17.95
N ILE A 59 27.79 -9.57 17.23
CA ILE A 59 29.23 -9.29 17.21
C ILE A 59 29.57 -8.46 15.97
N PRO A 60 30.20 -7.27 16.11
CA PRO A 60 30.69 -6.50 14.97
C PRO A 60 31.65 -7.34 14.13
N GLN A 61 31.50 -7.30 12.80
CA GLN A 61 32.32 -8.07 11.89
C GLN A 61 33.44 -7.22 11.31
N ASP A 62 34.69 -7.51 11.70
CA ASP A 62 35.88 -6.84 11.19
C ASP A 62 36.40 -7.52 9.90
N GLY A 63 37.05 -6.76 9.03
CA GLY A 63 37.64 -7.26 7.79
C GLY A 63 36.64 -7.69 6.72
N VAL A 64 35.34 -7.58 6.96
CA VAL A 64 34.31 -7.93 5.97
C VAL A 64 34.29 -6.87 4.87
N THR A 65 34.30 -7.32 3.61
CA THR A 65 34.13 -6.43 2.45
C THR A 65 32.65 -6.23 2.17
N VAL A 66 32.21 -4.98 2.18
CA VAL A 66 30.87 -4.55 1.74
C VAL A 66 31.00 -3.98 0.33
N ASN A 67 30.46 -4.70 -0.64
CA ASN A 67 30.28 -4.18 -2.00
C ASN A 67 29.01 -3.34 -2.07
N TYR A 68 29.05 -2.21 -2.76
CA TYR A 68 27.89 -1.35 -2.88
C TYR A 68 27.67 -0.83 -4.30
N GLU A 69 26.41 -0.58 -4.62
CA GLU A 69 25.94 0.08 -5.82
C GLU A 69 25.13 1.32 -5.41
N LEU A 70 25.42 2.44 -6.05
CA LEU A 70 24.69 3.71 -5.86
C LEU A 70 23.86 4.00 -7.09
N GLY A 71 22.67 4.53 -6.91
CA GLY A 71 21.80 4.96 -8.00
C GLY A 71 20.66 5.84 -7.49
N GLY A 72 19.84 6.34 -8.38
CA GLY A 72 18.55 6.93 -8.00
C GLY A 72 17.61 5.87 -7.44
N ASP A 73 16.62 6.32 -6.65
CA ASP A 73 15.55 5.48 -6.13
C ASP A 73 14.92 4.66 -7.27
N MET A 74 14.88 3.32 -7.12
CA MET A 74 14.38 2.35 -8.10
C MET A 74 15.06 2.38 -9.48
N MET A 75 16.15 3.13 -9.66
CA MET A 75 16.87 3.28 -10.92
C MET A 75 18.12 2.39 -10.97
N PRO A 76 18.67 2.12 -12.17
CA PRO A 76 19.97 1.45 -12.30
C PRO A 76 21.08 2.16 -11.54
N ALA A 77 22.10 1.40 -11.14
CA ALA A 77 23.29 1.97 -10.51
C ALA A 77 24.07 2.87 -11.49
N ASP A 78 24.48 4.03 -11.01
CA ASP A 78 25.37 4.97 -11.69
C ASP A 78 26.79 4.96 -11.14
N ALA A 79 27.00 4.32 -9.98
CA ALA A 79 28.32 4.13 -9.37
C ALA A 79 28.35 2.81 -8.57
N LYS A 80 29.55 2.22 -8.43
CA LYS A 80 29.82 1.01 -7.67
C LYS A 80 31.13 1.16 -6.91
N GLY A 81 31.25 0.47 -5.80
CA GLY A 81 32.46 0.45 -5.01
C GLY A 81 32.46 -0.63 -3.95
N SER A 82 33.48 -0.63 -3.13
CA SER A 82 33.58 -1.49 -1.96
C SER A 82 34.27 -0.78 -0.82
N VAL A 83 33.93 -1.15 0.40
CA VAL A 83 34.61 -0.75 1.63
C VAL A 83 34.89 -1.99 2.48
N VAL A 84 36.00 -1.97 3.21
CA VAL A 84 36.30 -3.01 4.21
C VAL A 84 35.94 -2.47 5.59
N LEU A 85 35.16 -3.26 6.33
CA LEU A 85 34.78 -2.88 7.69
C LEU A 85 36.02 -2.94 8.62
N LYS A 86 36.20 -1.87 9.36
CA LYS A 86 37.20 -1.78 10.43
C LYS A 86 36.46 -1.53 11.75
N ASP A 87 36.73 -2.36 12.74
CA ASP A 87 35.95 -2.37 13.98
C ASP A 87 34.43 -2.51 13.73
N GLY A 88 34.07 -3.33 12.71
CA GLY A 88 32.68 -3.61 12.32
C GLY A 88 31.97 -2.51 11.55
N LYS A 89 32.65 -1.43 11.13
CA LYS A 89 32.06 -0.27 10.46
C LYS A 89 32.87 0.31 9.32
N ALA A 90 32.23 1.01 8.42
CA ALA A 90 32.86 1.81 7.36
C ALA A 90 31.94 2.98 6.96
N VAL A 91 32.50 3.96 6.24
CA VAL A 91 31.71 5.08 5.71
C VAL A 91 31.68 4.99 4.17
N ILE A 92 30.46 5.05 3.63
CA ILE A 92 30.21 5.07 2.19
C ILE A 92 29.79 6.49 1.79
N SER A 93 30.46 7.07 0.77
CA SER A 93 30.02 8.33 0.17
C SER A 93 28.85 8.05 -0.75
N MET A 94 27.68 8.61 -0.44
CA MET A 94 26.49 8.56 -1.29
C MET A 94 26.58 9.49 -2.48
N GLY A 95 27.59 10.40 -2.50
CA GLY A 95 27.69 11.47 -3.50
C GLY A 95 26.64 12.56 -3.27
N THR A 96 26.11 13.08 -4.37
CA THR A 96 25.11 14.15 -4.38
C THR A 96 24.10 13.95 -5.50
N MET A 97 22.99 14.68 -5.46
CA MET A 97 22.03 14.77 -6.55
C MET A 97 21.88 16.23 -7.03
N LYS A 98 21.77 16.43 -8.35
CA LYS A 98 21.53 17.74 -8.97
C LYS A 98 20.04 18.08 -9.05
N GLN A 99 19.17 17.05 -9.01
CA GLN A 99 17.72 17.15 -9.05
C GLN A 99 17.12 16.62 -7.76
N PRO A 100 15.95 17.11 -7.33
CA PRO A 100 15.21 16.57 -6.20
C PRO A 100 14.90 15.09 -6.39
N GLY A 101 15.08 14.28 -5.34
CA GLY A 101 14.84 12.85 -5.40
C GLY A 101 15.49 12.09 -4.26
N PHE A 102 15.55 10.77 -4.40
CA PHE A 102 16.22 9.88 -3.45
C PHE A 102 17.37 9.14 -4.11
N ARG A 103 18.44 8.96 -3.37
CA ARG A 103 19.60 8.17 -3.76
C ARG A 103 19.67 6.92 -2.91
N ASP A 104 19.82 5.78 -3.55
CA ASP A 104 19.81 4.45 -2.95
C ASP A 104 21.23 3.87 -2.95
N CYS A 105 21.67 3.35 -1.80
CA CYS A 105 22.89 2.55 -1.63
C CYS A 105 22.50 1.09 -1.36
N ARG A 106 22.67 0.24 -2.34
CA ARG A 106 22.42 -1.19 -2.27
C ARG A 106 23.71 -1.92 -1.92
N MET A 107 23.73 -2.59 -0.79
CA MET A 107 24.92 -3.21 -0.20
C MET A 107 24.84 -4.72 -0.21
N THR A 108 25.99 -5.37 -0.38
CA THR A 108 26.13 -6.82 -0.32
C THR A 108 27.42 -7.18 0.42
N ALA A 109 27.29 -8.07 1.40
CA ALA A 109 28.44 -8.66 2.11
C ALA A 109 28.39 -10.19 2.00
N VAL A 110 29.54 -10.81 1.86
CA VAL A 110 29.69 -12.28 1.88
C VAL A 110 30.45 -12.66 3.13
N VAL A 111 29.84 -13.49 3.97
CA VAL A 111 30.46 -14.00 5.21
C VAL A 111 30.28 -15.51 5.26
N GLY A 112 31.40 -16.23 5.14
CA GLY A 112 31.38 -17.67 4.91
C GLY A 112 30.80 -17.98 3.53
N ASP A 113 29.78 -18.84 3.49
CA ASP A 113 29.03 -19.27 2.30
C ASP A 113 27.76 -18.47 2.03
N LYS A 114 27.45 -17.47 2.89
CA LYS A 114 26.20 -16.70 2.83
C LYS A 114 26.41 -15.29 2.30
N THR A 115 25.47 -14.88 1.47
CA THR A 115 25.38 -13.52 0.95
C THR A 115 24.27 -12.76 1.67
N TYR A 116 24.61 -11.62 2.23
CA TYR A 116 23.70 -10.72 2.94
C TYR A 116 23.53 -9.44 2.16
N LYS A 117 22.28 -8.96 2.05
CA LYS A 117 21.93 -7.76 1.30
C LYS A 117 21.25 -6.76 2.22
N HIS A 118 21.48 -5.49 1.96
CA HIS A 118 20.83 -4.39 2.63
C HIS A 118 20.82 -3.17 1.71
N HIS A 119 19.96 -2.19 1.99
CA HIS A 119 20.01 -0.90 1.30
C HIS A 119 19.59 0.24 2.23
N VAL A 120 19.97 1.45 1.85
CA VAL A 120 19.58 2.68 2.53
C VAL A 120 19.40 3.79 1.51
N LYS A 121 18.30 4.53 1.64
CA LYS A 121 17.99 5.68 0.79
C LYS A 121 18.10 6.96 1.58
N VAL A 122 18.63 8.00 0.94
CA VAL A 122 18.68 9.37 1.46
C VAL A 122 18.03 10.34 0.48
N GLY A 123 17.32 11.34 0.98
CA GLY A 123 16.56 12.29 0.19
C GLY A 123 17.34 13.58 -0.08
N PHE A 124 17.22 14.10 -1.30
CA PHE A 124 17.79 15.38 -1.72
C PHE A 124 16.68 16.35 -2.11
N SER A 125 16.42 17.37 -1.30
CA SER A 125 15.33 18.34 -1.47
C SER A 125 14.00 17.70 -1.87
N PRO A 126 13.53 16.63 -1.18
CA PRO A 126 12.35 15.88 -1.63
C PRO A 126 11.06 16.71 -1.58
N GLU A 127 11.02 17.78 -0.81
CA GLU A 127 9.92 18.76 -0.78
C GLU A 127 9.74 19.49 -2.13
N LYS A 128 10.74 19.40 -3.02
CA LYS A 128 10.70 19.99 -4.36
C LYS A 128 10.31 19.01 -5.45
N ILE A 129 10.14 17.73 -5.13
CA ILE A 129 9.66 16.74 -6.10
C ILE A 129 8.28 17.15 -6.60
N ARG A 130 8.10 17.16 -7.93
CA ARG A 130 6.82 17.39 -8.59
C ARG A 130 6.46 16.15 -9.41
N PRO A 131 5.16 15.79 -9.49
CA PRO A 131 4.74 14.67 -10.33
C PRO A 131 5.16 14.86 -11.78
N TYR A 132 5.50 13.76 -12.45
CA TYR A 132 5.62 13.72 -13.91
C TYR A 132 4.22 13.71 -14.54
N THR A 133 3.31 12.92 -13.95
CA THR A 133 1.95 12.77 -14.43
C THR A 133 1.21 14.12 -14.37
N GLN A 134 0.73 14.59 -15.54
CA GLN A 134 -0.02 15.82 -15.63
C GLN A 134 -1.52 15.55 -15.64
N MET A 135 -2.29 16.44 -15.02
CA MET A 135 -3.75 16.35 -15.00
C MET A 135 -4.32 16.65 -16.40
N PRO A 136 -5.12 15.75 -16.98
CA PRO A 136 -5.85 16.04 -18.22
C PRO A 136 -6.82 17.22 -18.03
N ALA A 137 -7.01 18.03 -19.09
CA ALA A 137 -7.90 19.20 -19.01
C ALA A 137 -9.36 18.84 -18.70
N ASP A 138 -9.80 17.66 -19.16
CA ASP A 138 -11.15 17.12 -18.93
C ASP A 138 -11.22 16.14 -17.75
N PHE A 139 -10.21 16.09 -16.87
CA PHE A 139 -10.14 15.16 -15.74
C PHE A 139 -11.37 15.21 -14.85
N LYS A 140 -11.76 16.41 -14.44
CA LYS A 140 -12.92 16.61 -13.56
C LYS A 140 -14.22 16.19 -14.25
N GLU A 141 -14.41 16.61 -15.50
CA GLU A 141 -15.59 16.26 -16.31
C GLU A 141 -15.69 14.75 -16.51
N PHE A 142 -14.57 14.09 -16.84
CA PHE A 142 -14.51 12.63 -16.99
C PHE A 142 -15.03 11.93 -15.74
N TRP A 143 -14.53 12.30 -14.56
CA TRP A 143 -14.94 11.63 -13.32
C TRP A 143 -16.36 12.02 -12.86
N ASP A 144 -16.77 13.27 -13.05
CA ASP A 144 -18.14 13.69 -12.72
C ASP A 144 -19.18 12.95 -13.59
N ASN A 145 -18.92 12.79 -14.88
CA ASN A 145 -19.78 12.02 -15.78
C ASN A 145 -19.85 10.53 -15.38
N ASN A 146 -18.73 9.91 -15.04
CA ASN A 146 -18.69 8.51 -14.60
C ASN A 146 -19.40 8.31 -13.24
N LYS A 147 -19.27 9.24 -12.30
CA LYS A 147 -20.01 9.21 -11.03
C LYS A 147 -21.52 9.37 -11.26
N ALA A 148 -21.92 10.32 -12.10
CA ALA A 148 -23.32 10.55 -12.45
C ALA A 148 -23.94 9.32 -13.12
N GLU A 149 -23.20 8.65 -14.01
CA GLU A 149 -23.66 7.40 -14.64
C GLU A 149 -23.82 6.28 -13.61
N ALA A 150 -22.84 6.09 -12.73
CA ALA A 150 -22.92 5.09 -11.66
C ALA A 150 -24.09 5.37 -10.68
N ALA A 151 -24.41 6.62 -10.43
CA ALA A 151 -25.51 7.03 -9.55
C ALA A 151 -26.91 6.76 -10.13
N LYS A 152 -27.06 6.57 -11.44
CA LYS A 152 -28.33 6.16 -12.07
C LYS A 152 -28.79 4.78 -11.60
N PHE A 153 -27.86 3.93 -11.20
CA PHE A 153 -28.20 2.64 -10.61
C PHE A 153 -28.56 2.85 -9.13
N PRO A 154 -29.78 2.50 -8.71
CA PRO A 154 -30.22 2.66 -7.33
C PRO A 154 -29.27 1.95 -6.35
N LEU A 155 -29.14 2.46 -5.14
CA LEU A 155 -28.37 1.80 -4.10
C LEU A 155 -29.06 0.48 -3.74
N GLN A 156 -28.39 -0.63 -4.02
CA GLN A 156 -28.89 -1.98 -3.75
C GLN A 156 -27.79 -2.79 -3.05
N TYR A 157 -28.10 -3.27 -1.86
CA TYR A 157 -27.20 -4.14 -1.11
C TYR A 157 -27.98 -5.16 -0.30
N THR A 158 -27.33 -6.28 0.01
CA THR A 158 -27.79 -7.24 1.00
C THR A 158 -26.86 -7.22 2.20
N LYS A 159 -27.41 -7.48 3.38
CA LYS A 159 -26.68 -7.49 4.65
C LYS A 159 -27.04 -8.78 5.41
N LYS A 160 -26.05 -9.66 5.65
CA LYS A 160 -26.19 -10.91 6.37
C LYS A 160 -25.34 -10.84 7.64
N ARG A 161 -25.97 -11.03 8.80
CA ARG A 161 -25.22 -11.05 10.07
C ARG A 161 -24.29 -12.27 10.14
N VAL A 162 -23.06 -12.06 10.60
CA VAL A 162 -22.01 -13.09 10.73
C VAL A 162 -21.68 -13.26 12.20
N GLU A 163 -22.35 -14.24 12.83
CA GLU A 163 -22.27 -14.44 14.28
C GLU A 163 -20.86 -14.68 14.81
N GLU A 164 -20.02 -15.41 14.05
CA GLU A 164 -18.64 -15.71 14.44
C GLU A 164 -17.75 -14.47 14.57
N TYR A 165 -18.14 -13.36 13.92
CA TYR A 165 -17.42 -12.07 13.98
C TYR A 165 -18.11 -11.05 14.87
N CYS A 166 -19.23 -11.40 15.52
CA CYS A 166 -19.86 -10.58 16.52
C CYS A 166 -19.17 -10.79 17.90
N THR A 167 -19.14 -9.73 18.69
CA THR A 167 -18.61 -9.76 20.05
C THR A 167 -19.62 -9.17 21.04
N ASP A 168 -19.26 -9.04 22.29
CA ASP A 168 -20.05 -8.31 23.30
C ASP A 168 -20.17 -6.81 23.00
N LYS A 169 -19.26 -6.25 22.18
CA LYS A 169 -19.19 -4.82 21.83
C LYS A 169 -19.50 -4.50 20.37
N VAL A 170 -19.48 -5.49 19.47
CA VAL A 170 -19.52 -5.27 18.03
C VAL A 170 -20.43 -6.27 17.34
N ASP A 171 -21.28 -5.79 16.45
CA ASP A 171 -22.01 -6.60 15.47
C ASP A 171 -21.31 -6.55 14.11
N CYS A 172 -21.28 -7.70 13.41
CA CYS A 172 -20.65 -7.82 12.09
C CYS A 172 -21.65 -8.32 11.04
N TYR A 173 -21.59 -7.72 9.86
CA TYR A 173 -22.42 -8.13 8.72
C TYR A 173 -21.56 -8.29 7.46
N LEU A 174 -21.79 -9.38 6.73
CA LEU A 174 -21.33 -9.51 5.35
C LEU A 174 -22.30 -8.74 4.45
N VAL A 175 -21.76 -7.80 3.71
CA VAL A 175 -22.50 -6.97 2.76
C VAL A 175 -22.12 -7.35 1.34
N LYS A 176 -23.12 -7.48 0.46
CA LYS A 176 -22.95 -7.50 -1.00
C LYS A 176 -23.54 -6.21 -1.56
N LEU A 177 -22.71 -5.33 -2.07
CA LEU A 177 -23.11 -4.08 -2.70
C LEU A 177 -23.11 -4.25 -4.22
N ARG A 178 -24.27 -4.10 -4.86
CA ARG A 178 -24.43 -4.12 -6.32
C ARG A 178 -23.99 -2.79 -6.91
N LEU A 179 -23.28 -2.86 -8.04
CA LEU A 179 -22.72 -1.66 -8.69
C LEU A 179 -23.48 -1.30 -9.98
N ASN A 180 -24.13 -2.27 -10.62
CA ASN A 180 -24.89 -2.07 -11.87
C ASN A 180 -25.91 -3.19 -12.12
N THR A 181 -26.67 -3.05 -13.22
CA THR A 181 -27.67 -4.00 -13.65
C THR A 181 -27.07 -5.32 -14.19
N GLN A 182 -25.80 -5.31 -14.61
CA GLN A 182 -25.11 -6.47 -15.20
C GLN A 182 -24.54 -7.44 -14.16
N GLY A 183 -24.87 -7.23 -12.86
CA GLY A 183 -24.49 -8.14 -11.79
C GLY A 183 -23.12 -7.85 -11.16
N GLN A 184 -22.44 -6.79 -11.56
CA GLN A 184 -21.20 -6.40 -10.85
C GLN A 184 -21.53 -6.04 -9.41
N ALA A 185 -20.72 -6.54 -8.50
CA ALA A 185 -20.85 -6.27 -7.08
C ALA A 185 -19.46 -6.22 -6.42
N ILE A 186 -19.40 -5.71 -5.22
CA ILE A 186 -18.31 -5.90 -4.27
C ILE A 186 -18.87 -6.48 -2.98
N TYR A 187 -18.01 -7.09 -2.20
CA TYR A 187 -18.33 -7.60 -0.88
C TYR A 187 -17.52 -6.86 0.18
N GLY A 188 -17.98 -6.93 1.41
CA GLY A 188 -17.24 -6.39 2.54
C GLY A 188 -17.87 -6.76 3.87
N TYR A 189 -17.06 -6.64 4.92
CA TYR A 189 -17.55 -6.77 6.29
C TYR A 189 -17.83 -5.40 6.89
N LEU A 190 -19.07 -5.24 7.33
CA LEU A 190 -19.58 -4.03 7.97
C LEU A 190 -19.69 -4.24 9.46
N PHE A 191 -18.88 -3.53 10.23
CA PHE A 191 -18.83 -3.60 11.68
C PHE A 191 -19.57 -2.41 12.28
N TYR A 192 -20.45 -2.71 13.22
CA TYR A 192 -21.19 -1.72 14.00
C TYR A 192 -20.78 -1.78 15.46
N PRO A 193 -20.73 -0.64 16.17
CA PRO A 193 -20.80 -0.65 17.62
C PRO A 193 -22.12 -1.32 18.05
N LYS A 194 -22.06 -2.21 19.01
CA LYS A 194 -23.28 -2.83 19.53
C LYS A 194 -24.17 -1.78 20.17
N ASN A 195 -25.45 -1.80 19.83
CA ASN A 195 -26.43 -0.83 20.27
C ASN A 195 -26.16 0.62 19.75
N ALA A 196 -25.55 0.75 18.58
CA ALA A 196 -25.40 2.05 17.93
C ALA A 196 -26.77 2.74 17.77
N GLU A 197 -26.86 3.98 18.23
CA GLU A 197 -28.07 4.78 18.12
C GLU A 197 -28.12 5.48 16.75
N LYS A 198 -29.33 5.88 16.34
CA LYS A 198 -29.53 6.67 15.12
C LYS A 198 -28.74 7.98 15.20
N GLY A 199 -27.93 8.25 14.17
CA GLY A 199 -27.18 9.50 14.06
C GLY A 199 -25.99 9.61 15.04
N SER A 200 -25.46 8.51 15.56
CA SER A 200 -24.42 8.56 16.60
C SER A 200 -23.02 8.21 16.13
N CYS A 201 -22.87 7.58 14.96
CA CYS A 201 -21.61 6.98 14.58
C CYS A 201 -20.92 7.66 13.39
N PRO A 202 -19.64 8.04 13.49
CA PRO A 202 -18.83 8.28 12.32
C PRO A 202 -18.68 7.00 11.50
N VAL A 203 -18.46 7.13 10.19
CA VAL A 203 -18.27 5.99 9.30
C VAL A 203 -16.86 5.96 8.72
N VAL A 204 -16.31 4.76 8.57
CA VAL A 204 -14.95 4.54 8.04
C VAL A 204 -15.01 3.52 6.91
N LEU A 205 -14.62 3.93 5.70
CA LEU A 205 -14.40 3.04 4.56
C LEU A 205 -12.94 2.57 4.55
N CYS A 206 -12.74 1.26 4.40
CA CYS A 206 -11.43 0.65 4.38
C CYS A 206 -11.23 -0.18 3.08
N PRO A 207 -10.73 0.43 2.00
CA PRO A 207 -10.39 -0.28 0.78
C PRO A 207 -9.12 -1.12 0.93
N PRO A 208 -8.97 -2.23 0.15
CA PRO A 208 -7.92 -3.21 0.33
C PRO A 208 -6.59 -2.81 -0.33
N GLY A 209 -5.51 -3.40 0.17
CA GLY A 209 -4.24 -3.47 -0.57
C GLY A 209 -4.36 -4.26 -1.88
N ALA A 210 -3.31 -4.22 -2.71
CA ALA A 210 -3.30 -4.90 -4.01
C ALA A 210 -3.39 -6.44 -3.90
N GLY A 211 -3.84 -7.06 -4.97
CA GLY A 211 -3.93 -8.50 -5.15
C GLY A 211 -5.36 -9.01 -5.24
N ILE A 212 -5.52 -10.16 -5.91
CA ILE A 212 -6.77 -10.91 -5.97
C ILE A 212 -6.88 -11.70 -4.67
N LYS A 213 -7.71 -11.22 -3.77
CA LYS A 213 -7.85 -11.82 -2.42
C LYS A 213 -9.22 -11.52 -1.83
N THR A 214 -9.67 -12.39 -0.97
CA THR A 214 -10.82 -12.15 -0.07
C THR A 214 -10.34 -11.53 1.24
N ILE A 215 -11.27 -11.03 2.05
CA ILE A 215 -10.99 -10.55 3.40
C ILE A 215 -10.83 -11.76 4.33
N LYS A 216 -9.61 -12.00 4.83
CA LYS A 216 -9.29 -13.21 5.62
C LYS A 216 -9.42 -13.04 7.13
N GLU A 217 -9.19 -11.87 7.66
CA GLU A 217 -9.13 -11.61 9.10
C GLU A 217 -10.00 -10.39 9.46
N PRO A 218 -11.34 -10.50 9.30
CA PRO A 218 -12.20 -9.34 9.46
C PRO A 218 -12.16 -8.76 10.89
N LEU A 219 -11.92 -9.60 11.92
CA LEU A 219 -11.81 -9.14 13.30
C LEU A 219 -10.54 -8.33 13.62
N ARG A 220 -9.52 -8.37 12.77
CA ARG A 220 -8.24 -7.69 13.02
C ARG A 220 -8.41 -6.19 13.35
N HIS A 221 -9.43 -5.56 12.79
CA HIS A 221 -9.66 -4.13 12.94
C HIS A 221 -11.01 -3.78 13.61
N LYS A 222 -11.60 -4.73 14.37
CA LYS A 222 -12.86 -4.52 15.08
C LYS A 222 -12.83 -3.35 16.07
N TYR A 223 -11.64 -2.96 16.53
CA TYR A 223 -11.45 -1.87 17.49
C TYR A 223 -12.03 -0.53 17.03
N TYR A 224 -12.19 -0.28 15.73
CA TYR A 224 -12.88 0.92 15.25
C TYR A 224 -14.35 0.92 15.70
N ALA A 225 -15.02 -0.22 15.57
CA ALA A 225 -16.40 -0.36 16.03
C ALA A 225 -16.49 -0.41 17.56
N GLU A 226 -15.50 -0.99 18.24
CA GLU A 226 -15.39 -0.94 19.71
C GLU A 226 -15.24 0.49 20.25
N GLN A 227 -14.74 1.42 19.42
CA GLN A 227 -14.58 2.84 19.75
C GLN A 227 -15.71 3.72 19.18
N GLY A 228 -16.80 3.15 18.71
CA GLY A 228 -17.99 3.88 18.30
C GLY A 228 -18.07 4.23 16.81
N CYS A 229 -17.20 3.71 15.95
CA CYS A 229 -17.24 3.98 14.51
C CYS A 229 -17.89 2.83 13.75
N ILE A 230 -18.72 3.10 12.74
CA ILE A 230 -19.12 2.07 11.76
C ILE A 230 -17.97 1.91 10.77
N ARG A 231 -17.45 0.69 10.62
CA ARG A 231 -16.36 0.37 9.70
C ARG A 231 -16.82 -0.56 8.59
N PHE A 232 -16.52 -0.20 7.35
CA PHE A 232 -16.77 -1.04 6.19
C PHE A 232 -15.44 -1.40 5.51
N GLU A 233 -15.00 -2.64 5.68
CA GLU A 233 -13.84 -3.21 5.01
C GLU A 233 -14.30 -3.93 3.76
N ILE A 234 -13.84 -3.50 2.59
CA ILE A 234 -14.30 -4.01 1.29
C ILE A 234 -13.21 -4.82 0.57
N GLU A 235 -13.63 -5.75 -0.26
CA GLU A 235 -12.89 -6.25 -1.40
C GLU A 235 -13.38 -5.53 -2.68
N ILE A 236 -12.65 -5.61 -3.79
CA ILE A 236 -12.90 -4.80 -4.98
C ILE A 236 -13.11 -5.60 -6.27
N HIS A 237 -13.07 -6.91 -6.19
CA HIS A 237 -13.10 -7.81 -7.35
C HIS A 237 -14.45 -8.51 -7.54
N GLY A 238 -15.34 -8.44 -6.56
CA GLY A 238 -16.62 -9.16 -6.51
C GLY A 238 -16.48 -10.58 -5.96
N LEU A 239 -15.47 -10.82 -5.13
CA LEU A 239 -15.18 -12.11 -4.52
C LEU A 239 -15.92 -12.23 -3.19
N ASN A 240 -16.88 -13.17 -3.11
CA ASN A 240 -17.56 -13.45 -1.86
C ASN A 240 -16.56 -14.03 -0.84
N PRO A 241 -16.36 -13.43 0.33
CA PRO A 241 -15.45 -13.96 1.36
C PRO A 241 -15.83 -15.36 1.88
N GLU A 242 -17.09 -15.76 1.73
CA GLU A 242 -17.60 -17.08 2.13
C GLU A 242 -17.41 -18.17 1.05
N MET A 243 -16.80 -17.84 -0.10
CA MET A 243 -16.53 -18.84 -1.13
C MET A 243 -15.56 -19.92 -0.65
N THR A 244 -15.68 -21.11 -1.20
CA THR A 244 -14.74 -22.21 -0.91
C THR A 244 -13.34 -21.91 -1.46
N ALA A 245 -12.34 -22.63 -0.97
CA ALA A 245 -10.97 -22.51 -1.47
C ALA A 245 -10.87 -22.92 -2.96
N GLU A 246 -11.67 -23.89 -3.40
CA GLU A 246 -11.75 -24.34 -4.79
C GLU A 246 -12.33 -23.24 -5.70
N GLU A 247 -13.48 -22.66 -5.32
CA GLU A 247 -14.10 -21.55 -6.05
C GLU A 247 -13.14 -20.35 -6.14
N PHE A 248 -12.48 -20.00 -5.03
CA PHE A 248 -11.48 -18.94 -5.03
C PHE A 248 -10.33 -19.24 -5.98
N LYS A 249 -9.80 -20.47 -5.97
CA LYS A 249 -8.72 -20.89 -6.85
C LYS A 249 -9.11 -20.80 -8.32
N GLU A 250 -10.32 -21.23 -8.68
CA GLU A 250 -10.84 -21.15 -10.03
C GLU A 250 -10.95 -19.71 -10.51
N ILE A 251 -11.62 -18.85 -9.72
CA ILE A 251 -11.80 -17.43 -10.04
C ILE A 251 -10.45 -16.69 -10.07
N SER A 252 -9.60 -16.90 -9.06
CA SER A 252 -8.31 -16.23 -8.97
C SER A 252 -7.40 -16.60 -10.16
N THR A 253 -7.48 -17.83 -10.65
CA THR A 253 -6.75 -18.26 -11.85
C THR A 253 -7.20 -17.50 -13.09
N ALA A 254 -8.50 -17.22 -13.24
CA ALA A 254 -9.02 -16.42 -14.35
C ALA A 254 -8.52 -14.96 -14.30
N PHE A 255 -8.28 -14.41 -13.10
CA PHE A 255 -7.69 -13.07 -12.91
C PHE A 255 -6.16 -13.07 -13.05
N ASN A 256 -5.51 -14.14 -12.65
CA ASN A 256 -4.06 -14.23 -12.47
C ASN A 256 -3.30 -14.74 -13.67
N GLY A 257 -3.84 -14.69 -14.83
CA GLY A 257 -3.03 -15.02 -16.00
C GLY A 257 -1.72 -14.21 -16.06
N ARG A 258 -1.57 -13.18 -15.21
CA ARG A 258 -0.36 -12.37 -15.02
C ARG A 258 -0.38 -11.72 -13.64
N GLU A 259 0.75 -11.67 -13.00
CA GLU A 259 0.97 -10.89 -11.79
C GLU A 259 0.43 -9.46 -11.99
N ASN A 260 -0.46 -8.99 -11.11
CA ASN A 260 -1.18 -7.72 -11.23
C ASN A 260 -2.02 -7.53 -12.51
N GLY A 261 -2.49 -8.63 -13.12
CA GLY A 261 -3.22 -8.60 -14.38
C GLY A 261 -4.39 -7.62 -14.42
N TYR A 262 -5.16 -7.49 -13.33
CA TYR A 262 -6.27 -6.54 -13.25
C TYR A 262 -5.82 -5.08 -13.34
N LEU A 263 -4.64 -4.73 -12.82
CA LEU A 263 -4.08 -3.37 -12.89
C LEU A 263 -3.66 -2.98 -14.32
N ASN A 264 -3.44 -3.95 -15.20
CA ASN A 264 -3.12 -3.72 -16.61
C ASN A 264 -4.31 -3.96 -17.55
N ASN A 265 -5.43 -4.41 -17.02
CA ASN A 265 -6.58 -4.78 -17.82
C ASN A 265 -7.20 -3.53 -18.49
N SER A 266 -7.15 -3.50 -19.82
CA SER A 266 -7.64 -2.40 -20.68
C SER A 266 -6.95 -1.04 -20.43
N LEU A 267 -5.69 -1.03 -20.02
CA LEU A 267 -4.92 0.19 -19.76
C LEU A 267 -4.75 1.08 -20.99
N GLU A 268 -4.97 0.56 -22.20
CA GLU A 268 -4.94 1.34 -23.46
C GLU A 268 -6.15 2.28 -23.62
N ASN A 269 -7.22 2.08 -22.82
CA ASN A 269 -8.49 2.80 -23.01
C ASN A 269 -9.04 3.29 -21.65
N ARG A 270 -9.06 4.61 -21.44
CA ARG A 270 -9.53 5.20 -20.19
C ARG A 270 -10.95 4.83 -19.81
N ASP A 271 -11.83 4.61 -20.81
CA ASP A 271 -13.25 4.32 -20.56
C ASP A 271 -13.51 2.87 -20.15
N ASN A 272 -12.58 1.97 -20.50
CA ASN A 272 -12.67 0.53 -20.24
C ASN A 272 -11.66 0.04 -19.19
N TYR A 273 -10.77 0.91 -18.74
CA TYR A 273 -9.74 0.51 -17.76
C TYR A 273 -10.37 -0.06 -16.49
N TYR A 274 -9.89 -1.22 -16.08
CA TYR A 274 -10.45 -1.98 -14.95
C TYR A 274 -10.59 -1.13 -13.67
N MET A 275 -9.64 -0.27 -13.38
CA MET A 275 -9.66 0.53 -12.16
C MET A 275 -10.78 1.57 -12.10
N LYS A 276 -11.45 1.88 -13.24
CA LYS A 276 -12.64 2.75 -13.23
C LYS A 276 -13.73 2.17 -12.34
N ARG A 277 -14.06 0.88 -12.53
CA ARG A 277 -15.06 0.21 -11.69
C ARG A 277 -14.66 0.17 -10.21
N VAL A 278 -13.37 0.02 -9.92
CA VAL A 278 -12.85 -0.04 -8.54
C VAL A 278 -13.03 1.32 -7.85
N TYR A 279 -12.67 2.41 -8.54
CA TYR A 279 -12.81 3.76 -7.97
C TYR A 279 -14.28 4.13 -7.74
N LEU A 280 -15.14 3.80 -8.71
CA LEU A 280 -16.59 4.00 -8.55
C LEU A 280 -17.19 3.11 -7.46
N ALA A 281 -16.68 1.88 -7.26
CA ALA A 281 -17.12 1.01 -6.17
C ALA A 281 -16.80 1.62 -4.79
N CYS A 282 -15.66 2.27 -4.63
CA CYS A 282 -15.34 3.00 -3.40
C CYS A 282 -16.32 4.17 -3.16
N VAL A 283 -16.64 4.95 -4.21
CA VAL A 283 -17.66 6.02 -4.11
C VAL A 283 -19.05 5.44 -3.75
N ARG A 284 -19.46 4.34 -4.39
CA ARG A 284 -20.72 3.65 -4.07
C ARG A 284 -20.75 3.08 -2.65
N SER A 285 -19.58 2.73 -2.11
CA SER A 285 -19.46 2.33 -0.69
C SER A 285 -19.72 3.51 0.28
N ILE A 286 -19.35 4.73 -0.12
CA ILE A 286 -19.73 5.94 0.64
C ILE A 286 -21.24 6.14 0.58
N ASP A 287 -21.91 5.90 -0.58
CA ASP A 287 -23.37 5.96 -0.66
C ASP A 287 -24.03 5.00 0.34
N LEU A 288 -23.51 3.76 0.45
CA LEU A 288 -24.01 2.79 1.44
C LEU A 288 -23.80 3.31 2.86
N LEU A 289 -22.59 3.72 3.21
CA LEU A 289 -22.26 4.17 4.56
C LEU A 289 -23.09 5.38 4.99
N THR A 290 -23.29 6.34 4.08
CA THR A 290 -24.08 7.54 4.38
C THR A 290 -25.60 7.32 4.31
N SER A 291 -26.06 6.17 3.86
CA SER A 291 -27.47 5.75 3.92
C SER A 291 -27.86 5.07 5.24
N LEU A 292 -26.89 4.73 6.06
CA LEU A 292 -27.14 4.02 7.33
C LEU A 292 -27.78 4.95 8.35
N PRO A 293 -28.86 4.52 9.03
CA PRO A 293 -29.53 5.36 10.03
C PRO A 293 -28.63 5.79 11.18
N GLU A 294 -27.62 4.99 11.51
CA GLU A 294 -26.71 5.22 12.61
C GLU A 294 -25.57 6.21 12.26
N TRP A 295 -25.37 6.53 10.97
CA TRP A 295 -24.39 7.53 10.57
C TRP A 295 -24.71 8.89 11.20
N ASP A 296 -23.69 9.56 11.73
CA ASP A 296 -23.81 10.84 12.45
C ASP A 296 -24.14 12.04 11.54
N GLY A 297 -24.31 11.80 10.24
CA GLY A 297 -24.63 12.84 9.25
C GLY A 297 -23.45 13.76 8.90
N LYS A 298 -22.26 13.51 9.45
CA LYS A 298 -21.14 14.44 9.34
C LYS A 298 -19.82 13.76 8.99
N ASN A 299 -19.40 12.75 9.76
CA ASN A 299 -18.04 12.23 9.69
C ASN A 299 -17.96 11.02 8.78
N VAL A 300 -17.19 11.16 7.69
CA VAL A 300 -16.87 10.10 6.72
C VAL A 300 -15.36 10.06 6.56
N ILE A 301 -14.75 8.97 6.98
CA ILE A 301 -13.30 8.76 6.92
C ILE A 301 -12.99 7.66 5.90
N VAL A 302 -11.93 7.83 5.13
CA VAL A 302 -11.41 6.75 4.26
C VAL A 302 -9.99 6.43 4.68
N GLN A 303 -9.71 5.14 4.92
CA GLN A 303 -8.41 4.69 5.40
C GLN A 303 -7.97 3.41 4.72
N GLY A 304 -6.70 3.35 4.30
CA GLY A 304 -6.10 2.12 3.78
C GLY A 304 -4.60 2.18 3.63
N GLY A 305 -4.01 1.03 3.30
CA GLY A 305 -2.56 0.90 3.06
C GLY A 305 -2.26 0.42 1.64
N SER A 306 -1.10 0.81 1.09
CA SER A 306 -0.66 0.45 -0.25
C SER A 306 -1.70 0.85 -1.31
N GLN A 307 -2.24 -0.07 -2.11
CA GLN A 307 -3.37 0.22 -2.99
C GLN A 307 -4.58 0.78 -2.22
N GLY A 308 -4.83 0.30 -0.99
CA GLY A 308 -5.88 0.86 -0.14
C GLY A 308 -5.61 2.32 0.23
N GLY A 309 -4.36 2.70 0.45
CA GLY A 309 -3.94 4.10 0.63
C GLY A 309 -4.18 4.95 -0.62
N ALA A 310 -3.88 4.40 -1.80
CA ALA A 310 -4.22 5.00 -3.09
C ALA A 310 -5.72 5.21 -3.23
N LEU A 311 -6.51 4.16 -2.99
CA LEU A 311 -7.97 4.21 -3.06
C LEU A 311 -8.58 5.17 -2.04
N SER A 312 -7.92 5.36 -0.87
CA SER A 312 -8.34 6.36 0.12
C SER A 312 -8.18 7.78 -0.42
N LEU A 313 -7.04 8.12 -1.00
CA LEU A 313 -6.80 9.42 -1.64
C LEU A 313 -7.72 9.65 -2.83
N ILE A 314 -7.90 8.63 -3.69
CA ILE A 314 -8.78 8.69 -4.86
C ILE A 314 -10.23 8.93 -4.44
N THR A 315 -10.75 8.16 -3.48
CA THR A 315 -12.12 8.30 -3.00
C THR A 315 -12.34 9.68 -2.38
N THR A 316 -11.38 10.17 -1.61
CA THR A 316 -11.43 11.50 -1.00
C THR A 316 -11.44 12.62 -2.06
N GLY A 317 -10.64 12.46 -3.14
CA GLY A 317 -10.66 13.41 -4.26
C GLY A 317 -11.91 13.35 -5.13
N LEU A 318 -12.63 12.22 -5.13
CA LEU A 318 -13.85 12.02 -5.92
C LEU A 318 -15.15 12.37 -5.16
N ASP A 319 -15.16 12.28 -3.85
CA ASP A 319 -16.39 12.39 -3.04
C ASP A 319 -16.24 13.43 -1.94
N SER A 320 -16.94 14.54 -2.11
CA SER A 320 -16.91 15.67 -1.18
C SER A 320 -17.56 15.40 0.18
N ARG A 321 -18.23 14.25 0.36
CA ARG A 321 -18.76 13.82 1.68
C ARG A 321 -17.66 13.31 2.60
N VAL A 322 -16.50 12.89 2.05
CA VAL A 322 -15.34 12.47 2.86
C VAL A 322 -14.81 13.67 3.63
N THR A 323 -14.61 13.51 4.93
CA THR A 323 -14.19 14.57 5.86
C THR A 323 -12.77 14.40 6.39
N ALA A 324 -12.18 13.21 6.25
CA ALA A 324 -10.78 12.95 6.58
C ALA A 324 -10.25 11.75 5.80
N CYS A 325 -8.94 11.76 5.50
CA CYS A 325 -8.24 10.71 4.77
C CYS A 325 -7.01 10.22 5.53
N VAL A 326 -6.83 8.90 5.59
CA VAL A 326 -5.60 8.27 6.11
C VAL A 326 -5.06 7.31 5.05
N ALA A 327 -3.90 7.64 4.49
CA ALA A 327 -3.27 6.87 3.41
C ALA A 327 -1.89 6.37 3.87
N ASN A 328 -1.79 5.08 4.18
CA ASN A 328 -0.53 4.48 4.56
C ASN A 328 0.22 4.02 3.30
N HIS A 329 1.48 4.46 3.13
CA HIS A 329 2.38 4.12 2.01
C HIS A 329 1.63 3.94 0.67
N PRO A 330 0.94 4.99 0.16
CA PRO A 330 0.02 4.86 -0.97
C PRO A 330 0.74 4.40 -2.24
N ALA A 331 0.16 3.37 -2.90
CA ALA A 331 0.55 2.92 -4.24
C ALA A 331 -0.06 3.82 -5.33
N LEU A 332 0.12 3.48 -6.59
CA LEU A 332 -0.50 4.13 -7.76
C LEU A 332 -0.24 5.64 -7.84
N THR A 333 0.87 6.10 -7.27
CA THR A 333 1.25 7.51 -7.19
C THR A 333 2.36 7.82 -8.19
N ASP A 334 2.17 8.84 -9.04
CA ASP A 334 3.14 9.27 -10.05
C ASP A 334 3.76 8.10 -10.83
N MET A 335 2.89 7.23 -11.32
CA MET A 335 3.27 5.95 -11.93
C MET A 335 4.17 6.14 -13.14
N ALA A 336 3.99 7.23 -13.88
CA ALA A 336 4.79 7.60 -15.05
C ALA A 336 6.13 8.29 -14.69
N GLY A 337 6.53 8.36 -13.42
CA GLY A 337 7.80 8.98 -12.97
C GLY A 337 9.05 8.44 -13.67
N TYR A 338 9.01 7.17 -14.14
CA TYR A 338 10.09 6.57 -14.94
C TYR A 338 10.39 7.33 -16.24
N MET A 339 9.40 8.02 -16.81
CA MET A 339 9.59 8.87 -17.99
C MET A 339 10.42 10.11 -17.69
N ALA A 340 10.54 10.50 -16.41
CA ALA A 340 11.43 11.56 -15.95
C ALA A 340 12.80 11.05 -15.45
N GLY A 341 13.13 9.77 -15.67
CA GLY A 341 14.38 9.16 -15.20
C GLY A 341 14.48 9.00 -13.69
N ARG A 342 13.36 8.84 -13.00
CA ARG A 342 13.25 8.59 -11.56
C ARG A 342 12.19 7.54 -11.24
N ALA A 343 12.10 7.14 -9.97
CA ALA A 343 11.10 6.17 -9.55
C ALA A 343 9.68 6.60 -9.94
N GLY A 344 8.91 5.64 -10.46
CA GLY A 344 7.47 5.69 -10.63
C GLY A 344 6.79 4.73 -9.66
N GLY A 345 5.50 4.94 -9.38
CA GLY A 345 4.75 4.19 -8.40
C GLY A 345 4.44 2.75 -8.79
N TYR A 346 4.14 1.94 -7.76
CA TYR A 346 3.59 0.59 -7.94
C TYR A 346 2.35 0.61 -8.87
N PRO A 347 2.21 -0.36 -9.79
CA PRO A 347 2.97 -1.60 -9.93
C PRO A 347 4.18 -1.50 -10.87
N HIS A 348 4.77 -0.32 -11.05
CA HIS A 348 5.98 -0.09 -11.83
C HIS A 348 5.84 -0.41 -13.33
N PHE A 349 4.67 -0.24 -13.91
CA PHE A 349 4.39 -0.55 -15.31
C PHE A 349 5.40 0.04 -16.28
N PHE A 350 5.68 1.33 -16.12
CA PHE A 350 6.52 2.08 -17.06
C PHE A 350 8.02 1.85 -16.88
N ARG A 351 8.39 0.95 -15.96
CA ARG A 351 9.73 0.36 -15.89
C ARG A 351 9.93 -0.78 -16.89
N VAL A 352 8.82 -1.36 -17.38
CA VAL A 352 8.82 -2.49 -18.31
C VAL A 352 8.80 -1.98 -19.75
N ALA A 353 9.72 -2.47 -20.58
CA ALA A 353 9.79 -2.09 -21.99
C ALA A 353 8.46 -2.34 -22.71
N GLY A 354 8.02 -1.38 -23.50
CA GLY A 354 6.76 -1.44 -24.28
C GLY A 354 5.50 -1.14 -23.47
N MET A 355 5.63 -0.80 -22.19
CA MET A 355 4.48 -0.34 -21.39
C MET A 355 4.25 1.18 -21.48
N ASP A 356 5.22 1.94 -21.97
CA ASP A 356 5.22 3.39 -22.08
C ASP A 356 4.57 3.93 -23.37
N THR A 357 3.59 3.20 -23.91
CA THR A 357 2.87 3.65 -25.11
C THR A 357 2.05 4.93 -24.82
N PRO A 358 1.86 5.81 -25.83
CA PRO A 358 1.10 7.05 -25.65
C PRO A 358 -0.31 6.84 -25.08
N ASN A 359 -1.02 5.78 -25.51
CA ASN A 359 -2.35 5.49 -25.03
C ASN A 359 -2.36 5.09 -23.55
N LYS A 360 -1.41 4.26 -23.09
CA LYS A 360 -1.29 3.85 -21.69
C LYS A 360 -0.91 5.03 -20.79
N LEU A 361 0.03 5.85 -21.23
CA LEU A 361 0.41 7.06 -20.50
C LEU A 361 -0.76 8.04 -20.39
N LYS A 362 -1.51 8.24 -21.50
CA LYS A 362 -2.71 9.07 -21.52
C LYS A 362 -3.79 8.53 -20.60
N THR A 363 -4.08 7.24 -20.65
CA THR A 363 -5.05 6.59 -19.75
C THR A 363 -4.61 6.77 -18.30
N MET A 364 -3.34 6.48 -17.99
CA MET A 364 -2.84 6.56 -16.62
C MET A 364 -3.01 7.95 -16.01
N ALA A 365 -2.93 9.02 -16.79
CA ALA A 365 -3.14 10.38 -16.30
C ALA A 365 -4.55 10.59 -15.70
N TYR A 366 -5.55 9.81 -16.10
CA TYR A 366 -6.90 9.85 -15.50
C TYR A 366 -7.02 9.03 -14.21
N TYR A 367 -6.04 8.17 -13.90
CA TYR A 367 -6.13 7.20 -12.81
C TYR A 367 -5.01 7.32 -11.78
N ASP A 368 -4.01 8.15 -12.04
CA ASP A 368 -2.91 8.38 -11.12
C ASP A 368 -3.36 9.20 -9.89
N VAL A 369 -2.99 8.73 -8.71
CA VAL A 369 -3.36 9.34 -7.41
C VAL A 369 -3.00 10.83 -7.34
N VAL A 370 -1.91 11.25 -7.95
CA VAL A 370 -1.47 12.66 -7.88
C VAL A 370 -2.52 13.64 -8.41
N ASN A 371 -3.31 13.22 -9.42
CA ASN A 371 -4.34 14.06 -10.00
C ASN A 371 -5.60 14.15 -9.12
N PHE A 372 -5.92 13.11 -8.36
CA PHE A 372 -6.97 13.16 -7.33
C PHE A 372 -6.53 13.97 -6.11
N ALA A 373 -5.25 13.90 -5.74
CA ALA A 373 -4.70 14.63 -4.60
C ALA A 373 -4.89 16.15 -4.73
N HIS A 374 -4.86 16.70 -5.93
CA HIS A 374 -5.18 18.11 -6.20
C HIS A 374 -6.62 18.52 -5.81
N GLN A 375 -7.55 17.56 -5.77
CA GLN A 375 -8.96 17.81 -5.43
C GLN A 375 -9.22 17.73 -3.92
N ILE A 376 -8.29 17.22 -3.12
CA ILE A 376 -8.47 16.98 -1.68
C ILE A 376 -8.34 18.31 -0.92
N LYS A 377 -9.33 18.60 -0.08
CA LYS A 377 -9.38 19.82 0.76
C LYS A 377 -9.59 19.52 2.25
N VAL A 378 -9.68 18.23 2.60
CA VAL A 378 -9.92 17.77 3.97
C VAL A 378 -8.60 17.33 4.64
N PRO A 379 -8.57 17.30 5.99
CA PRO A 379 -7.41 16.79 6.72
C PRO A 379 -6.97 15.43 6.20
N THR A 380 -5.68 15.32 5.86
CA THR A 380 -5.10 14.13 5.26
C THR A 380 -3.82 13.73 5.98
N TYR A 381 -3.76 12.48 6.43
CA TYR A 381 -2.60 11.89 7.07
C TYR A 381 -1.98 10.84 6.15
N ILE A 382 -0.68 10.96 5.87
CA ILE A 382 0.03 10.02 4.99
C ILE A 382 1.26 9.45 5.71
N THR A 383 1.49 8.14 5.58
CA THR A 383 2.73 7.51 6.05
C THR A 383 3.51 6.93 4.87
N TRP A 384 4.84 6.88 4.97
CA TRP A 384 5.70 6.14 4.04
C TRP A 384 7.05 5.82 4.66
N GLY A 385 7.81 4.91 4.04
CA GLY A 385 9.17 4.57 4.43
C GLY A 385 10.21 5.08 3.43
N TYR A 386 11.38 5.52 3.91
CA TYR A 386 12.46 5.90 2.98
C TYR A 386 13.01 4.71 2.20
N ASN A 387 13.08 3.53 2.81
CA ASN A 387 13.61 2.33 2.19
C ASN A 387 12.56 1.46 1.50
N ASP A 388 11.36 1.99 1.23
CA ASP A 388 10.32 1.25 0.54
C ASP A 388 10.65 1.12 -0.96
N ASP A 389 10.71 -0.13 -1.46
CA ASP A 389 10.92 -0.46 -2.88
C ASP A 389 9.62 -0.82 -3.60
N VAL A 390 8.50 -0.87 -2.88
CA VAL A 390 7.17 -1.13 -3.45
C VAL A 390 6.42 0.17 -3.70
N CYS A 391 6.35 1.03 -2.66
CA CYS A 391 5.79 2.37 -2.74
C CYS A 391 6.91 3.40 -2.46
N PRO A 392 7.77 3.69 -3.44
CA PRO A 392 9.03 4.37 -3.20
C PRO A 392 8.84 5.80 -2.68
N PRO A 393 9.75 6.29 -1.83
CA PRO A 393 9.63 7.61 -1.21
C PRO A 393 9.55 8.75 -2.22
N THR A 394 10.20 8.61 -3.39
CA THR A 394 10.10 9.59 -4.49
C THR A 394 8.65 9.84 -4.89
N THR A 395 7.83 8.77 -5.02
CA THR A 395 6.43 8.90 -5.43
C THR A 395 5.52 9.31 -4.27
N SER A 396 5.85 8.94 -3.04
CA SER A 396 5.16 9.40 -1.84
C SER A 396 5.31 10.91 -1.65
N TYR A 397 6.50 11.45 -1.86
CA TYR A 397 6.70 12.91 -1.87
C TYR A 397 6.02 13.58 -3.05
N ALA A 398 5.96 12.95 -4.24
CA ALA A 398 5.26 13.51 -5.38
C ALA A 398 3.77 13.76 -5.07
N VAL A 399 3.09 12.81 -4.40
CA VAL A 399 1.70 12.99 -3.98
C VAL A 399 1.57 13.94 -2.79
N TYR A 400 2.44 13.83 -1.78
CA TYR A 400 2.38 14.68 -0.60
C TYR A 400 2.57 16.16 -0.95
N ASN A 401 3.49 16.46 -1.86
CA ASN A 401 3.80 17.85 -2.23
C ASN A 401 2.69 18.55 -3.01
N VAL A 402 1.79 17.82 -3.67
CA VAL A 402 0.66 18.40 -4.42
C VAL A 402 -0.61 18.57 -3.60
N LEU A 403 -0.69 17.95 -2.41
CA LEU A 403 -1.81 18.16 -1.50
C LEU A 403 -1.86 19.62 -1.04
N ASP A 404 -2.99 20.27 -1.25
CA ASP A 404 -3.29 21.62 -0.82
C ASP A 404 -4.46 21.59 0.20
N CYS A 405 -4.18 20.98 1.35
CA CYS A 405 -5.11 20.76 2.45
C CYS A 405 -4.33 20.70 3.78
N PRO A 406 -4.99 20.75 4.93
CA PRO A 406 -4.36 20.38 6.20
C PRO A 406 -3.79 18.96 6.07
N LYS A 407 -2.48 18.81 6.23
CA LYS A 407 -1.80 17.54 6.05
C LYS A 407 -0.72 17.30 7.08
N GLU A 408 -0.60 16.04 7.48
CA GLU A 408 0.45 15.56 8.35
C GLU A 408 1.06 14.29 7.74
N SER A 409 2.29 13.98 8.14
CA SER A 409 2.96 12.75 7.71
C SER A 409 3.73 12.09 8.84
N LEU A 410 3.77 10.76 8.80
CA LEU A 410 4.72 9.97 9.57
C LEU A 410 5.65 9.27 8.57
N ILE A 411 6.92 9.63 8.65
CA ILE A 411 7.96 9.06 7.79
C ILE A 411 8.75 8.06 8.63
N LEU A 412 8.82 6.84 8.15
CA LEU A 412 9.58 5.76 8.77
C LEU A 412 10.93 5.64 8.06
N SER A 413 12.02 5.65 8.81
CA SER A 413 13.36 5.40 8.25
C SER A 413 13.53 3.94 7.83
N LEU A 414 12.66 3.07 8.30
CA LEU A 414 12.72 1.63 8.12
C LEU A 414 11.78 1.13 7.03
N ILE A 415 12.22 0.04 6.45
CA ILE A 415 11.60 -0.89 5.52
C ILE A 415 10.08 -0.93 5.62
N HIS A 416 9.47 -1.13 4.44
CA HIS A 416 8.09 -1.54 4.27
C HIS A 416 7.63 -2.50 5.38
N ILE A 417 6.72 -2.02 6.19
CA ILE A 417 6.02 -2.87 7.17
C ILE A 417 4.78 -3.36 6.46
N SER A 418 4.91 -4.53 5.84
CA SER A 418 3.77 -5.27 5.26
C SER A 418 2.97 -5.96 6.34
#